data_d1773cfda379ca49c3f8f99e9071a9ac
#
_entry.id   d1773cfda379ca49c3f8f99e9071a9ac
#
_cell.length_a   1.000
_cell.length_b   1.000
_cell.length_c   1.000
_cell.angle_alpha   90.00
_cell.angle_beta   90.00
_cell.angle_gamma   90.00
#
_symmetry.space_group_name_H-M   'P 1'
#
loop_
_entity.id
_entity.type
_entity.pdbx_description
1 polymer ?
#
loop_
_entity_poly.entity_id
_entity_poly.type
_entity_poly.pdbx_seq_one_letter_code
_entity_poly.pdbx_strand_id
1 'polypeptide(L)'
;MYLYLPKYINLKDLKIEYNKEETKSLLNISIPSTSSRILGNIGYFFEPIIFTNTLLKTNFTNSYITKTYGIYNGYSIQTLLVPSFFISAISQSLIPEISKLYKNNNIKSLKKRIIESITLSLLIGIIFTTLITIFKDKILYLLFNTTEGSKYISILAPFFILFYIEGPISSILISLNKIKQTTIISTTGIIIKLISLTILGLLGYGIYSLIIAEIINIIYVSILYTITLIISINNI
;
A
#
# COMPACT_ATOMS: atom_id res chain seq x y z
N MET A 1 9.80 -22.48 -15.39
CA MET A 1 9.64 -22.32 -13.93
C MET A 1 9.50 -23.71 -13.33
N TYR A 2 10.60 -24.34 -12.92
CA TYR A 2 10.57 -25.65 -12.26
C TYR A 2 10.19 -25.42 -10.81
N LEU A 3 9.05 -25.95 -10.39
CA LEU A 3 8.66 -26.04 -8.99
C LEU A 3 9.70 -26.91 -8.27
N TYR A 4 10.49 -26.31 -7.41
CA TYR A 4 11.38 -27.03 -6.51
C TYR A 4 10.50 -27.64 -5.39
N LEU A 5 9.98 -28.83 -5.66
CA LEU A 5 9.35 -29.64 -4.63
C LEU A 5 10.46 -30.24 -3.76
N PRO A 6 10.38 -30.10 -2.42
CA PRO A 6 11.35 -30.75 -1.55
C PRO A 6 11.36 -32.26 -1.84
N LYS A 7 12.55 -32.83 -1.88
CA LYS A 7 12.86 -34.23 -2.25
C LYS A 7 12.08 -35.31 -1.47
N TYR A 8 11.30 -34.89 -0.47
CA TYR A 8 10.51 -35.75 0.42
C TYR A 8 9.02 -35.85 0.07
N ILE A 9 8.55 -35.12 -0.94
CA ILE A 9 7.15 -35.17 -1.36
C ILE A 9 7.06 -36.02 -2.62
N ASN A 10 6.63 -37.25 -2.45
CA ASN A 10 6.32 -38.13 -3.57
C ASN A 10 4.90 -37.78 -4.05
N LEU A 11 4.77 -37.16 -5.23
CA LEU A 11 3.48 -36.73 -5.79
C LEU A 11 2.50 -37.89 -5.97
N LYS A 12 2.98 -39.15 -6.03
CA LYS A 12 2.13 -40.36 -6.12
C LYS A 12 1.41 -40.69 -4.82
N ASP A 13 1.91 -40.19 -3.67
CA ASP A 13 1.34 -40.49 -2.36
C ASP A 13 0.35 -39.39 -1.89
N LEU A 14 0.23 -38.30 -2.67
CA LEU A 14 -0.76 -37.27 -2.43
C LEU A 14 -2.13 -37.76 -2.92
N LYS A 15 -2.86 -38.49 -2.09
CA LYS A 15 -4.32 -38.62 -2.23
C LYS A 15 -4.91 -37.25 -1.94
N ILE A 16 -5.20 -36.48 -3.00
CA ILE A 16 -5.94 -35.23 -2.88
C ILE A 16 -7.40 -35.62 -2.61
N GLU A 17 -7.77 -35.74 -1.35
CA GLU A 17 -9.17 -35.80 -0.96
C GLU A 17 -9.75 -34.39 -1.06
N TYR A 18 -10.70 -34.20 -1.96
CA TYR A 18 -11.41 -32.93 -2.11
C TYR A 18 -12.26 -32.68 -0.84
N ASN A 19 -11.78 -31.75 -0.01
CA ASN A 19 -12.53 -31.28 1.15
C ASN A 19 -13.27 -29.98 0.81
N LYS A 20 -14.58 -30.08 0.67
CA LYS A 20 -15.46 -28.96 0.30
C LYS A 20 -15.38 -27.80 1.30
N GLU A 21 -15.21 -28.09 2.60
CA GLU A 21 -15.12 -27.05 3.64
C GLU A 21 -13.79 -26.32 3.60
N GLU A 22 -12.69 -27.02 3.39
CA GLU A 22 -11.38 -26.39 3.23
C GLU A 22 -11.32 -25.54 1.95
N THR A 23 -11.87 -26.05 0.86
CA THR A 23 -11.97 -25.30 -0.42
C THR A 23 -12.78 -24.01 -0.23
N LYS A 24 -13.92 -24.11 0.46
CA LYS A 24 -14.76 -22.92 0.76
C LYS A 24 -14.04 -21.93 1.68
N SER A 25 -13.28 -22.39 2.65
CA SER A 25 -12.45 -21.56 3.53
C SER A 25 -11.37 -20.84 2.75
N LEU A 26 -10.65 -21.54 1.87
CA LEU A 26 -9.64 -20.96 0.98
C LEU A 26 -10.23 -19.91 0.05
N LEU A 27 -11.39 -20.18 -0.56
CA LEU A 27 -12.06 -19.22 -1.45
C LEU A 27 -12.52 -17.98 -0.70
N ASN A 28 -13.03 -18.12 0.52
CA ASN A 28 -13.44 -16.99 1.35
C ASN A 28 -12.30 -16.03 1.71
N ILE A 29 -11.07 -16.49 1.69
CA ILE A 29 -9.87 -15.67 1.92
C ILE A 29 -9.29 -15.19 0.58
N SER A 30 -9.20 -16.07 -0.41
CA SER A 30 -8.56 -15.78 -1.69
C SER A 30 -9.35 -14.80 -2.55
N ILE A 31 -10.68 -14.92 -2.59
CA ILE A 31 -11.51 -14.03 -3.40
C ILE A 31 -11.41 -12.58 -2.94
N PRO A 32 -11.62 -12.22 -1.65
CA PRO A 32 -11.47 -10.83 -1.23
C PRO A 32 -10.05 -10.29 -1.41
N SER A 33 -9.03 -11.12 -1.13
CA SER A 33 -7.62 -10.73 -1.28
C SER A 33 -7.26 -10.45 -2.75
N THR A 34 -7.70 -11.32 -3.66
CA THR A 34 -7.45 -11.15 -5.10
C THR A 34 -8.25 -9.98 -5.66
N SER A 35 -9.51 -9.83 -5.26
CA SER A 35 -10.35 -8.70 -5.66
C SER A 35 -9.74 -7.37 -5.24
N SER A 36 -9.20 -7.27 -4.03
CA SER A 36 -8.52 -6.05 -3.57
C SER A 36 -7.31 -5.68 -4.44
N ARG A 37 -6.49 -6.67 -4.82
CA ARG A 37 -5.34 -6.46 -5.71
C ARG A 37 -5.77 -6.04 -7.11
N ILE A 38 -6.80 -6.67 -7.66
CA ILE A 38 -7.35 -6.33 -8.98
C ILE A 38 -7.90 -4.91 -8.97
N LEU A 39 -8.69 -4.55 -7.96
CA LEU A 39 -9.25 -3.20 -7.82
C LEU A 39 -8.15 -2.15 -7.62
N GLY A 40 -7.09 -2.47 -6.87
CA GLY A 40 -5.90 -1.63 -6.75
C GLY A 40 -5.25 -1.37 -8.11
N ASN A 41 -4.99 -2.43 -8.86
CA ASN A 41 -4.38 -2.32 -10.20
C ASN A 41 -5.27 -1.56 -11.19
N ILE A 42 -6.59 -1.75 -11.12
CA ILE A 42 -7.55 -0.97 -11.91
C ILE A 42 -7.45 0.52 -11.56
N GLY A 43 -7.34 0.86 -10.28
CA GLY A 43 -7.15 2.24 -9.83
C GLY A 43 -5.89 2.88 -10.43
N TYR A 44 -4.76 2.19 -10.39
CA TYR A 44 -3.51 2.64 -11.01
C TYR A 44 -3.61 2.77 -12.54
N PHE A 45 -4.39 1.91 -13.18
CA PHE A 45 -4.64 2.02 -14.63
C PHE A 45 -5.47 3.25 -14.99
N PHE A 46 -6.49 3.58 -14.20
CA PHE A 46 -7.34 4.74 -14.48
C PHE A 46 -6.71 6.08 -14.09
N GLU A 47 -5.77 6.10 -13.16
CA GLU A 47 -5.10 7.32 -12.70
C GLU A 47 -4.52 8.17 -13.83
N PRO A 48 -3.62 7.65 -14.70
CA PRO A 48 -3.07 8.45 -15.81
C PRO A 48 -4.14 8.87 -16.83
N ILE A 49 -5.16 8.05 -17.04
CA ILE A 49 -6.26 8.35 -17.97
C ILE A 49 -7.08 9.54 -17.45
N ILE A 50 -7.47 9.50 -16.18
CA ILE A 50 -8.23 10.58 -15.54
C ILE A 50 -7.40 11.85 -15.48
N PHE A 51 -6.14 11.75 -15.06
CA PHE A 51 -5.22 12.88 -15.02
C PHE A 51 -5.10 13.56 -16.38
N THR A 52 -4.81 12.79 -17.43
CA THR A 52 -4.69 13.32 -18.79
C THR A 52 -5.98 13.97 -19.26
N ASN A 53 -7.12 13.29 -19.14
CA ASN A 53 -8.39 13.78 -19.65
C ASN A 53 -8.86 15.06 -18.93
N THR A 54 -8.66 15.16 -17.63
CA THR A 54 -9.06 16.34 -16.85
C THR A 54 -8.18 17.54 -17.15
N LEU A 55 -6.87 17.34 -17.27
CA LEU A 55 -5.95 18.43 -17.58
C LEU A 55 -6.09 18.94 -19.02
N LEU A 56 -6.36 18.07 -19.98
CA LEU A 56 -6.66 18.51 -21.35
C LEU A 56 -7.90 19.41 -21.40
N LYS A 57 -8.92 19.13 -20.59
CA LYS A 57 -10.12 19.98 -20.48
C LYS A 57 -9.85 21.35 -19.86
N THR A 58 -8.75 21.49 -19.11
CA THR A 58 -8.34 22.72 -18.44
C THR A 58 -7.15 23.42 -19.16
N ASN A 59 -7.01 23.16 -20.48
CA ASN A 59 -6.06 23.80 -21.39
C ASN A 59 -4.57 23.54 -21.09
N PHE A 60 -4.23 22.49 -20.35
CA PHE A 60 -2.84 22.04 -20.25
C PHE A 60 -2.40 21.32 -21.54
N THR A 61 -1.16 21.51 -21.94
CA THR A 61 -0.59 20.85 -23.12
C THR A 61 -0.25 19.38 -22.84
N ASN A 62 -0.34 18.52 -23.87
CA ASN A 62 0.08 17.12 -23.76
C ASN A 62 1.52 16.98 -23.26
N SER A 63 2.42 17.84 -23.71
CA SER A 63 3.83 17.85 -23.28
C SER A 63 3.96 18.09 -21.78
N TYR A 64 3.23 19.06 -21.23
CA TYR A 64 3.21 19.32 -19.78
C TYR A 64 2.68 18.12 -19.01
N ILE A 65 1.56 17.55 -19.46
CA ILE A 65 0.89 16.42 -18.79
C ILE A 65 1.83 15.21 -18.72
N THR A 66 2.38 14.80 -19.87
CA THR A 66 3.27 13.64 -19.95
C THR A 66 4.55 13.86 -19.14
N LYS A 67 5.17 15.04 -19.25
CA LYS A 67 6.39 15.35 -18.49
C LYS A 67 6.14 15.33 -16.98
N THR A 68 5.10 16.04 -16.51
CA THR A 68 4.85 16.16 -15.07
C THR A 68 4.38 14.83 -14.45
N TYR A 69 3.58 14.03 -15.16
CA TYR A 69 3.20 12.70 -14.74
C TYR A 69 4.41 11.76 -14.65
N GLY A 70 5.29 11.80 -15.66
CA GLY A 70 6.52 11.00 -15.68
C GLY A 70 7.44 11.34 -14.51
N ILE A 71 7.65 12.63 -14.21
CA ILE A 71 8.44 13.09 -13.06
C ILE A 71 7.79 12.65 -11.73
N TYR A 72 6.48 12.79 -11.60
CA TYR A 72 5.74 12.39 -10.41
C TYR A 72 5.84 10.88 -10.18
N ASN A 73 5.40 10.08 -11.14
CA ASN A 73 5.30 8.62 -10.97
C ASN A 73 6.65 7.91 -11.15
N GLY A 74 7.48 8.35 -12.10
CA GLY A 74 8.75 7.70 -12.41
C GLY A 74 9.88 8.04 -11.44
N TYR A 75 9.92 9.26 -10.91
CA TYR A 75 11.01 9.71 -10.04
C TYR A 75 10.56 9.86 -8.59
N SER A 76 9.54 10.70 -8.33
CA SER A 76 9.18 11.08 -6.97
C SER A 76 8.56 9.94 -6.18
N ILE A 77 7.54 9.29 -6.73
CA ILE A 77 6.87 8.17 -6.08
C ILE A 77 7.81 6.98 -5.93
N GLN A 78 8.59 6.64 -6.97
CA GLN A 78 9.53 5.51 -6.88
C GLN A 78 10.58 5.72 -5.79
N THR A 79 11.10 6.94 -5.64
CA THR A 79 12.04 7.27 -4.55
C THR A 79 11.39 7.10 -3.17
N LEU A 80 10.15 7.58 -3.01
CA LEU A 80 9.41 7.45 -1.75
C LEU A 80 8.98 6.01 -1.44
N LEU A 81 8.89 5.13 -2.44
CA LEU A 81 8.55 3.72 -2.24
C LEU A 81 9.75 2.85 -1.81
N VAL A 82 10.98 3.33 -1.89
CA VAL A 82 12.19 2.55 -1.51
C VAL A 82 12.09 1.92 -0.11
N PRO A 83 11.67 2.63 0.95
CA PRO A 83 11.53 2.03 2.29
C PRO A 83 10.50 0.90 2.36
N SER A 84 9.55 0.86 1.44
CA SER A 84 8.47 -0.13 1.42
C SER A 84 8.99 -1.57 1.22
N PHE A 85 10.19 -1.76 0.65
CA PHE A 85 10.82 -3.07 0.56
C PHE A 85 11.06 -3.67 1.95
N PHE A 86 11.64 -2.90 2.85
CA PHE A 86 11.89 -3.34 4.23
C PHE A 86 10.59 -3.57 4.99
N ILE A 87 9.65 -2.65 4.82
CA ILE A 87 8.34 -2.70 5.49
C ILE A 87 7.50 -3.88 4.98
N SER A 88 7.59 -4.21 3.70
CA SER A 88 6.88 -5.37 3.14
C SER A 88 7.39 -6.69 3.70
N ALA A 89 8.70 -6.82 3.94
CA ALA A 89 9.28 -8.00 4.59
C ALA A 89 8.75 -8.17 6.03
N ILE A 90 8.71 -7.07 6.80
CA ILE A 90 8.10 -7.06 8.14
C ILE A 90 6.63 -7.48 8.05
N SER A 91 5.87 -6.85 7.19
CA SER A 91 4.44 -7.09 7.01
C SER A 91 4.12 -8.55 6.68
N GLN A 92 4.89 -9.17 5.78
CA GLN A 92 4.71 -10.57 5.41
C GLN A 92 5.04 -11.54 6.55
N SER A 93 6.07 -11.25 7.36
CA SER A 93 6.46 -12.06 8.50
C SER A 93 5.42 -12.03 9.63
N LEU A 94 4.63 -10.95 9.72
CA LEU A 94 3.60 -10.80 10.77
C LEU A 94 2.41 -11.75 10.59
N ILE A 95 2.03 -12.07 9.37
CA ILE A 95 0.81 -12.85 9.10
C ILE A 95 0.80 -14.20 9.83
N PRO A 96 1.79 -15.09 9.69
CA PRO A 96 1.78 -16.37 10.39
C PRO A 96 1.94 -16.20 11.90
N GLU A 97 2.76 -15.25 12.35
CA GLU A 97 3.04 -15.04 13.77
C GLU A 97 1.80 -14.54 14.52
N ILE A 98 1.16 -13.49 14.03
CA ILE A 98 -0.06 -12.94 14.63
C ILE A 98 -1.20 -13.96 14.60
N SER A 99 -1.38 -14.67 13.49
CA SER A 99 -2.40 -15.72 13.38
C SER A 99 -2.20 -16.83 14.41
N LYS A 100 -0.95 -17.23 14.68
CA LYS A 100 -0.62 -18.23 15.71
C LYS A 100 -0.93 -17.72 17.12
N LEU A 101 -0.52 -16.49 17.44
CA LEU A 101 -0.79 -15.88 18.74
C LEU A 101 -2.28 -15.69 18.98
N TYR A 102 -3.02 -15.29 17.97
CA TYR A 102 -4.47 -15.13 18.02
C TYR A 102 -5.18 -16.47 18.25
N LYS A 103 -4.84 -17.53 17.51
CA LYS A 103 -5.37 -18.88 17.69
C LYS A 103 -5.13 -19.46 19.09
N ASN A 104 -3.97 -19.14 19.66
CA ASN A 104 -3.57 -19.64 20.97
C ASN A 104 -4.12 -18.78 22.13
N ASN A 105 -4.97 -17.80 21.88
CA ASN A 105 -5.51 -16.83 22.84
C ASN A 105 -4.41 -16.15 23.69
N ASN A 106 -3.21 -15.99 23.13
CA ASN A 106 -2.11 -15.31 23.82
C ASN A 106 -2.15 -13.79 23.58
N ILE A 107 -3.14 -13.14 24.19
CA ILE A 107 -3.45 -11.73 23.96
C ILE A 107 -2.31 -10.81 24.37
N LYS A 108 -1.59 -11.12 25.44
CA LYS A 108 -0.45 -10.30 25.92
C LYS A 108 0.66 -10.25 24.88
N SER A 109 1.08 -11.40 24.37
CA SER A 109 2.12 -11.48 23.34
C SER A 109 1.65 -10.90 22.02
N LEU A 110 0.37 -11.08 21.66
CA LEU A 110 -0.23 -10.52 20.47
C LEU A 110 -0.17 -8.98 20.48
N LYS A 111 -0.65 -8.33 21.55
CA LYS A 111 -0.59 -6.86 21.70
C LYS A 111 0.84 -6.36 21.67
N LYS A 112 1.78 -7.03 22.35
CA LYS A 112 3.19 -6.67 22.34
C LYS A 112 3.74 -6.71 20.91
N ARG A 113 3.49 -7.77 20.17
CA ARG A 113 3.99 -7.95 18.80
C ARG A 113 3.42 -6.94 17.82
N ILE A 114 2.13 -6.57 17.97
CA ILE A 114 1.50 -5.52 17.17
C ILE A 114 2.22 -4.18 17.39
N ILE A 115 2.43 -3.79 18.64
CA ILE A 115 3.11 -2.52 18.98
C ILE A 115 4.55 -2.52 18.43
N GLU A 116 5.31 -3.58 18.65
CA GLU A 116 6.68 -3.71 18.15
C GLU A 116 6.75 -3.52 16.62
N SER A 117 5.84 -4.15 15.90
CA SER A 117 5.83 -4.11 14.44
C SER A 117 5.48 -2.73 13.89
N ILE A 118 4.49 -2.07 14.48
CA ILE A 118 4.09 -0.71 14.07
C ILE A 118 5.21 0.27 14.42
N THR A 119 5.78 0.16 15.61
CA THR A 119 6.88 1.03 16.06
C THR A 119 8.11 0.87 15.17
N LEU A 120 8.49 -0.37 14.83
CA LEU A 120 9.61 -0.63 13.92
C LEU A 120 9.37 -0.03 12.53
N SER A 121 8.17 -0.19 12.00
CA SER A 121 7.80 0.37 10.69
C SER A 121 7.79 1.90 10.70
N LEU A 122 7.31 2.51 11.77
CA LEU A 122 7.39 3.96 11.98
C LEU A 122 8.83 4.45 12.06
N LEU A 123 9.69 3.79 12.81
CA LEU A 123 11.10 4.17 12.93
C LEU A 123 11.79 4.11 11.56
N ILE A 124 11.61 3.00 10.83
CA ILE A 124 12.13 2.87 9.47
C ILE A 124 11.58 3.98 8.58
N GLY A 125 10.26 4.20 8.62
CA GLY A 125 9.59 5.24 7.85
C GLY A 125 10.15 6.64 8.14
N ILE A 126 10.29 7.02 9.39
CA ILE A 126 10.81 8.33 9.81
C ILE A 126 12.27 8.51 9.36
N ILE A 127 13.13 7.51 9.61
CA ILE A 127 14.54 7.57 9.24
C ILE A 127 14.68 7.77 7.72
N PHE A 128 14.05 6.90 6.93
CA PHE A 128 14.16 6.97 5.47
C PHE A 128 13.50 8.24 4.90
N THR A 129 12.34 8.64 5.41
CA THR A 129 11.69 9.88 4.96
C THR A 129 12.56 11.10 5.23
N THR A 130 13.18 11.16 6.41
CA THR A 130 14.11 12.24 6.76
C THR A 130 15.33 12.25 5.83
N LEU A 131 15.96 11.09 5.62
CA LEU A 131 17.08 10.95 4.69
C LEU A 131 16.70 11.34 3.26
N ILE A 132 15.57 10.83 2.76
CA ILE A 132 15.09 11.15 1.42
C ILE A 132 14.81 12.66 1.29
N THR A 133 14.19 13.28 2.29
CA THR A 133 13.84 14.71 2.25
C THR A 133 15.10 15.59 2.28
N ILE A 134 16.08 15.26 3.10
CA ILE A 134 17.34 16.02 3.20
C ILE A 134 18.18 15.87 1.93
N PHE A 135 18.31 14.65 1.42
CA PHE A 135 19.17 14.34 0.30
C PHE A 135 18.44 14.16 -1.04
N LYS A 136 17.19 14.62 -1.15
CA LYS A 136 16.32 14.42 -2.33
C LYS A 136 16.99 14.73 -3.66
N ASP A 137 17.70 15.87 -3.78
CA ASP A 137 18.35 16.29 -5.01
C ASP A 137 19.51 15.35 -5.36
N LYS A 138 20.31 14.96 -4.39
CA LYS A 138 21.42 14.01 -4.57
C LYS A 138 20.92 12.61 -4.94
N ILE A 139 19.86 12.15 -4.26
CA ILE A 139 19.23 10.84 -4.53
C ILE A 139 18.65 10.82 -5.93
N LEU A 140 17.89 11.84 -6.31
CA LEU A 140 17.31 11.93 -7.64
C LEU A 140 18.39 12.01 -8.72
N TYR A 141 19.45 12.78 -8.48
CA TYR A 141 20.56 12.86 -9.41
C TYR A 141 21.29 11.53 -9.57
N LEU A 142 21.53 10.82 -8.46
CA LEU A 142 22.19 9.51 -8.47
C LEU A 142 21.38 8.43 -9.19
N LEU A 143 20.04 8.42 -8.99
CA LEU A 143 19.17 7.37 -9.53
C LEU A 143 18.70 7.66 -10.96
N PHE A 144 18.44 8.94 -11.27
CA PHE A 144 17.75 9.33 -12.51
C PHE A 144 18.49 10.40 -13.29
N ASN A 145 19.67 10.84 -12.84
CA ASN A 145 20.48 11.91 -13.46
C ASN A 145 19.70 13.24 -13.65
N THR A 146 18.78 13.53 -12.73
CA THR A 146 17.95 14.75 -12.72
C THR A 146 17.60 15.13 -11.30
N THR A 147 17.23 16.40 -11.08
CA THR A 147 16.67 16.89 -9.81
C THR A 147 15.18 17.22 -9.94
N GLU A 148 14.61 17.00 -11.13
CA GLU A 148 13.18 17.19 -11.34
C GLU A 148 12.39 16.24 -10.44
N GLY A 149 11.36 16.74 -9.75
CA GLY A 149 10.57 15.97 -8.79
C GLY A 149 10.92 16.17 -7.32
N SER A 150 12.06 16.82 -7.00
CA SER A 150 12.44 17.16 -5.61
C SER A 150 11.33 17.87 -4.83
N LYS A 151 10.62 18.79 -5.49
CA LYS A 151 9.50 19.52 -4.90
C LYS A 151 8.34 18.59 -4.55
N TYR A 152 8.04 17.62 -5.41
CA TYR A 152 6.97 16.65 -5.15
C TYR A 152 7.32 15.74 -4.00
N ILE A 153 8.57 15.30 -3.91
CA ILE A 153 9.09 14.55 -2.75
C ILE A 153 8.90 15.34 -1.46
N SER A 154 9.27 16.63 -1.45
CA SER A 154 9.14 17.46 -0.24
C SER A 154 7.70 17.60 0.26
N ILE A 155 6.73 17.59 -0.65
CA ILE A 155 5.31 17.71 -0.29
C ILE A 155 4.76 16.36 0.19
N LEU A 156 5.14 15.27 -0.46
CA LEU A 156 4.60 13.93 -0.19
C LEU A 156 5.26 13.24 1.01
N ALA A 157 6.55 13.48 1.21
CA ALA A 157 7.35 12.76 2.21
C ALA A 157 6.75 12.75 3.62
N PRO A 158 6.22 13.85 4.19
CA PRO A 158 5.61 13.80 5.52
C PRO A 158 4.43 12.83 5.62
N PHE A 159 3.64 12.70 4.54
CA PHE A 159 2.47 11.83 4.50
C PHE A 159 2.87 10.37 4.25
N PHE A 160 3.99 10.12 3.60
CA PHE A 160 4.50 8.76 3.39
C PHE A 160 4.89 8.07 4.69
N ILE A 161 5.14 8.80 5.77
CA ILE A 161 5.30 8.19 7.11
C ILE A 161 4.04 7.40 7.50
N LEU A 162 2.85 7.93 7.20
CA LEU A 162 1.58 7.23 7.43
C LEU A 162 1.42 6.04 6.48
N PHE A 163 1.79 6.19 5.21
CA PHE A 163 1.75 5.13 4.22
C PHE A 163 2.58 3.90 4.66
N TYR A 164 3.72 4.10 5.29
CA TYR A 164 4.60 3.00 5.71
C TYR A 164 4.02 2.13 6.84
N ILE A 165 3.08 2.62 7.62
CA ILE A 165 2.40 1.81 8.64
C ILE A 165 1.19 1.03 8.08
N GLU A 166 0.69 1.38 6.90
CA GLU A 166 -0.47 0.72 6.30
C GLU A 166 -0.23 -0.77 6.04
N GLY A 167 0.96 -1.13 5.53
CA GLY A 167 1.32 -2.51 5.25
C GLY A 167 1.27 -3.42 6.48
N PRO A 168 2.00 -3.10 7.56
CA PRO A 168 1.92 -3.85 8.82
C PRO A 168 0.52 -3.92 9.40
N ILE A 169 -0.22 -2.80 9.46
CA ILE A 169 -1.59 -2.78 10.00
C ILE A 169 -2.51 -3.67 9.16
N SER A 170 -2.44 -3.58 7.84
CA SER A 170 -3.21 -4.43 6.94
C SER A 170 -2.89 -5.92 7.17
N SER A 171 -1.63 -6.29 7.32
CA SER A 171 -1.19 -7.66 7.58
C SER A 171 -1.71 -8.19 8.92
N ILE A 172 -1.69 -7.35 9.96
CA ILE A 172 -2.26 -7.67 11.28
C ILE A 172 -3.78 -7.89 11.15
N LEU A 173 -4.49 -6.99 10.50
CA LEU A 173 -5.94 -7.11 10.30
C LEU A 173 -6.31 -8.37 9.52
N ILE A 174 -5.57 -8.71 8.48
CA ILE A 174 -5.75 -9.97 7.73
C ILE A 174 -5.57 -11.17 8.67
N SER A 175 -4.56 -11.16 9.52
CA SER A 175 -4.28 -12.22 10.50
C SER A 175 -5.36 -12.37 11.55
N LEU A 176 -6.11 -11.29 11.84
CA LEU A 176 -7.27 -11.26 12.71
C LEU A 176 -8.60 -11.57 11.99
N ASN A 177 -8.55 -12.15 10.79
CA ASN A 177 -9.70 -12.46 9.94
C ASN A 177 -10.53 -11.24 9.49
N LYS A 178 -9.90 -10.04 9.43
CA LYS A 178 -10.54 -8.79 9.00
C LYS A 178 -10.26 -8.43 7.52
N ILE A 179 -9.98 -9.45 6.68
CA ILE A 179 -9.61 -9.26 5.27
C ILE A 179 -10.67 -8.49 4.46
N LYS A 180 -11.97 -8.71 4.72
CA LYS A 180 -13.04 -7.97 4.05
C LYS A 180 -12.98 -6.47 4.36
N GLN A 181 -12.70 -6.13 5.61
CA GLN A 181 -12.59 -4.72 6.03
C GLN A 181 -11.37 -4.05 5.39
N THR A 182 -10.22 -4.73 5.37
CA THR A 182 -9.03 -4.18 4.70
C THR A 182 -9.29 -3.97 3.20
N THR A 183 -9.96 -4.91 2.54
CA THR A 183 -10.33 -4.77 1.13
C THR A 183 -11.26 -3.58 0.88
N ILE A 184 -12.29 -3.41 1.70
CA ILE A 184 -13.23 -2.28 1.58
C ILE A 184 -12.49 -0.95 1.77
N ILE A 185 -11.67 -0.83 2.81
CA ILE A 185 -10.91 0.40 3.10
C ILE A 185 -9.98 0.77 1.95
N SER A 186 -9.18 -0.18 1.45
CA SER A 186 -8.26 0.07 0.34
C SER A 186 -9.01 0.44 -0.95
N THR A 187 -10.10 -0.26 -1.25
CA THR A 187 -10.90 0.02 -2.45
C THR A 187 -11.58 1.39 -2.39
N THR A 188 -12.17 1.73 -1.26
CA THR A 188 -12.79 3.06 -1.06
C THR A 188 -11.76 4.17 -1.08
N GLY A 189 -10.55 3.93 -0.57
CA GLY A 189 -9.42 4.86 -0.67
C GLY A 189 -9.06 5.17 -2.13
N ILE A 190 -8.95 4.15 -2.97
CA ILE A 190 -8.67 4.32 -4.41
C ILE A 190 -9.80 5.11 -5.10
N ILE A 191 -11.05 4.81 -4.79
CA ILE A 191 -12.19 5.54 -5.35
C ILE A 191 -12.14 7.01 -4.96
N ILE A 192 -11.88 7.32 -3.69
CA ILE A 192 -11.73 8.68 -3.18
C ILE A 192 -10.57 9.40 -3.88
N LYS A 193 -9.44 8.72 -4.06
CA LYS A 193 -8.29 9.24 -4.81
C LYS A 193 -8.69 9.65 -6.24
N LEU A 194 -9.36 8.76 -6.98
CA LEU A 194 -9.78 9.02 -8.36
C LEU A 194 -10.83 10.15 -8.45
N ILE A 195 -11.76 10.22 -7.51
CA ILE A 195 -12.75 11.31 -7.43
C ILE A 195 -12.04 12.63 -7.13
N SER A 196 -11.16 12.67 -6.14
CA SER A 196 -10.38 13.86 -5.77
C SER A 196 -9.51 14.33 -6.93
N LEU A 197 -8.84 13.40 -7.62
CA LEU A 197 -8.06 13.68 -8.82
C LEU A 197 -8.91 14.32 -9.92
N THR A 198 -10.10 13.78 -10.14
CA THR A 198 -11.04 14.31 -11.16
C THR A 198 -11.46 15.73 -10.83
N ILE A 199 -11.90 15.97 -9.59
CA ILE A 199 -12.36 17.29 -9.16
C ILE A 199 -11.23 18.31 -9.24
N LEU A 200 -10.07 18.02 -8.65
CA LEU A 200 -8.92 18.92 -8.62
C LEU A 200 -8.32 19.12 -10.02
N GLY A 201 -8.33 18.11 -10.88
CA GLY A 201 -7.89 18.20 -12.25
C GLY A 201 -8.78 19.17 -13.06
N LEU A 202 -10.11 19.07 -12.91
CA LEU A 202 -11.08 19.97 -13.56
C LEU A 202 -11.03 21.40 -13.00
N LEU A 203 -10.58 21.58 -11.77
CA LEU A 203 -10.33 22.90 -11.18
C LEU A 203 -9.01 23.54 -11.64
N GLY A 204 -8.21 22.85 -12.47
CA GLY A 204 -6.99 23.40 -13.06
C GLY A 204 -5.76 23.36 -12.14
N TYR A 205 -5.72 22.51 -11.11
CA TYR A 205 -4.57 22.38 -10.20
C TYR A 205 -3.34 21.72 -10.85
N GLY A 206 -3.41 21.29 -12.11
CA GLY A 206 -2.29 20.65 -12.81
C GLY A 206 -1.77 19.42 -12.07
N ILE A 207 -0.44 19.28 -11.95
CA ILE A 207 0.18 18.15 -11.25
C ILE A 207 -0.21 18.05 -9.76
N TYR A 208 -0.56 19.17 -9.13
CA TYR A 208 -0.98 19.16 -7.73
C TYR A 208 -2.29 18.41 -7.49
N SER A 209 -3.11 18.21 -8.53
CA SER A 209 -4.30 17.35 -8.43
C SER A 209 -3.93 15.90 -8.06
N LEU A 210 -2.87 15.35 -8.65
CA LEU A 210 -2.33 14.03 -8.29
C LEU A 210 -1.74 14.00 -6.89
N ILE A 211 -0.92 14.98 -6.55
CA ILE A 211 -0.24 15.06 -5.27
C ILE A 211 -1.25 15.13 -4.12
N ILE A 212 -2.26 15.99 -4.24
CA ILE A 212 -3.30 16.16 -3.22
C ILE A 212 -4.19 14.90 -3.15
N ALA A 213 -4.57 14.32 -4.29
CA ALA A 213 -5.35 13.09 -4.32
C ALA A 213 -4.62 11.92 -3.63
N GLU A 214 -3.31 11.79 -3.82
CA GLU A 214 -2.47 10.80 -3.13
C GLU A 214 -2.46 11.05 -1.62
N ILE A 215 -2.27 12.29 -1.18
CA ILE A 215 -2.29 12.66 0.24
C ILE A 215 -3.63 12.32 0.89
N ILE A 216 -4.74 12.63 0.22
CA ILE A 216 -6.09 12.31 0.70
C ILE A 216 -6.25 10.80 0.87
N ASN A 217 -5.79 10.01 -0.11
CA ASN A 217 -5.83 8.55 -0.06
C ASN A 217 -5.03 8.00 1.12
N ILE A 218 -3.78 8.43 1.29
CA ILE A 218 -2.91 7.98 2.38
C ILE A 218 -3.56 8.30 3.74
N ILE A 219 -4.02 9.53 3.95
CA ILE A 219 -4.66 9.93 5.21
C ILE A 219 -5.91 9.09 5.47
N TYR A 220 -6.78 8.92 4.47
CA TYR A 220 -8.02 8.16 4.59
C TYR A 220 -7.76 6.70 4.96
N VAL A 221 -6.89 6.02 4.21
CA VAL A 221 -6.59 4.60 4.42
C VAL A 221 -5.90 4.38 5.76
N SER A 222 -4.91 5.19 6.10
CA SER A 222 -4.16 5.08 7.36
C SER A 222 -5.05 5.28 8.59
N ILE A 223 -5.95 6.27 8.55
CA ILE A 223 -6.89 6.52 9.65
C ILE A 223 -7.84 5.33 9.81
N LEU A 224 -8.46 4.86 8.73
CA LEU A 224 -9.43 3.77 8.83
C LEU A 224 -8.78 2.44 9.21
N TYR A 225 -7.58 2.15 8.73
CA TYR A 225 -6.83 0.97 9.16
C TYR A 225 -6.51 1.04 10.66
N THR A 226 -6.07 2.18 11.16
CA THR A 226 -5.76 2.38 12.58
C THR A 226 -7.01 2.23 13.46
N ILE A 227 -8.12 2.85 13.08
CA ILE A 227 -9.40 2.72 13.81
C ILE A 227 -9.86 1.26 13.83
N THR A 228 -9.84 0.58 12.67
CA THR A 228 -10.24 -0.82 12.56
C THR A 228 -9.35 -1.73 13.41
N LEU A 229 -8.06 -1.44 13.48
CA LEU A 229 -7.12 -2.19 14.31
C LEU A 229 -7.43 -2.00 15.80
N ILE A 230 -7.62 -0.75 16.25
CA ILE A 230 -7.95 -0.45 17.65
C ILE A 230 -9.23 -1.15 18.08
N ILE A 231 -10.29 -1.06 17.27
CA ILE A 231 -11.57 -1.75 17.54
C ILE A 231 -11.36 -3.27 17.59
N SER A 232 -10.55 -3.83 16.68
CA SER A 232 -10.28 -5.28 16.64
C SER A 232 -9.52 -5.76 17.87
N ILE A 233 -8.56 -4.98 18.38
CA ILE A 233 -7.77 -5.32 19.57
C ILE A 233 -8.60 -5.19 20.86
N ASN A 234 -9.54 -4.25 20.92
CA ASN A 234 -10.40 -4.07 22.10
C ASN A 234 -11.49 -5.14 22.20
N ASN A 235 -11.82 -5.80 21.08
CA ASN A 235 -12.82 -6.88 21.04
C ASN A 235 -12.21 -8.29 21.21
N ILE A 236 -10.91 -8.38 21.49
CA ILE A 236 -10.17 -9.60 21.81
C ILE A 236 -9.93 -9.66 23.32
#